data_c7ac02f49f33951edef54550e758404e
#
_entry.id   c7ac02f49f33951edef54550e758404e
#
_cell.length_a   1.000
_cell.length_b   1.000
_cell.length_c   1.000
_cell.angle_alpha   90.00
_cell.angle_beta   90.00
_cell.angle_gamma   90.00
#
_symmetry.space_group_name_H-M   'P 1'
#
loop_
_entity.id
_entity.type
_entity.pdbx_description
1 polymer ?
#
loop_
_entity_poly.entity_id
_entity_poly.type
_entity_poly.pdbx_seq_one_letter_code
_entity_poly.pdbx_strand_id
1 'polypeptide(L)' 'MEIVKLIGDRLNLIENGDKFKSVCPFHLVSEDFPTLLIDPEKQTYSCLKCSAHGGPEEFYEAYEGKPIKA' A
#
# COMPACT_ATOMS: atom_id res chain seq x y z
N MET A 1 -9.73 -4.57 9.55
CA MET A 1 -9.49 -4.32 8.12
C MET A 1 -8.13 -4.93 7.75
N GLU A 2 -8.17 -5.85 6.83
CA GLU A 2 -6.95 -6.60 6.49
C GLU A 2 -6.23 -5.89 5.33
N ILE A 3 -4.92 -5.64 5.50
CA ILE A 3 -4.21 -4.75 4.59
C ILE A 3 -4.07 -5.29 3.16
N VAL A 4 -3.86 -6.60 3.01
CA VAL A 4 -3.71 -7.16 1.67
C VAL A 4 -5.01 -7.03 0.89
N LYS A 5 -6.13 -7.31 1.52
CA LYS A 5 -7.42 -7.19 0.86
C LYS A 5 -7.74 -5.72 0.57
N LEU A 6 -7.45 -4.84 1.52
CA LEU A 6 -7.72 -3.43 1.35
C LEU A 6 -6.95 -2.86 0.16
N ILE A 7 -5.65 -3.11 0.12
CA ILE A 7 -4.82 -2.60 -0.96
C ILE A 7 -5.09 -3.34 -2.25
N GLY A 8 -5.30 -4.66 -2.17
CA GLY A 8 -5.55 -5.47 -3.35
C GLY A 8 -6.84 -5.11 -4.08
N ASP A 9 -7.82 -4.57 -3.36
CA ASP A 9 -9.05 -4.09 -3.98
C ASP A 9 -8.83 -2.83 -4.81
N ARG A 10 -7.72 -2.14 -4.57
CA ARG A 10 -7.42 -0.86 -5.22
C ARG A 10 -6.24 -0.92 -6.15
N LEU A 11 -5.27 -1.76 -5.86
CA LEU A 11 -4.04 -1.86 -6.64
C LEU A 11 -3.80 -3.33 -7.01
N ASN A 12 -3.03 -3.53 -8.07
CA ASN A 12 -2.62 -4.88 -8.45
C ASN A 12 -1.42 -5.27 -7.59
N LEU A 13 -1.60 -6.30 -6.77
CA LEU A 13 -0.53 -6.78 -5.90
C LEU A 13 0.24 -7.89 -6.57
N ILE A 14 1.55 -7.86 -6.42
CA ILE A 14 2.44 -8.89 -6.94
C ILE A 14 2.99 -9.66 -5.74
N GLU A 15 2.80 -10.96 -5.75
CA GLU A 15 3.28 -11.81 -4.68
C GLU A 15 4.80 -11.87 -4.69
N ASN A 16 5.40 -11.72 -3.52
CA ASN A 16 6.85 -11.72 -3.39
C ASN A 16 7.21 -12.46 -2.10
N GLY A 17 7.25 -13.79 -2.18
CA GLY A 17 7.45 -14.62 -1.00
C GLY A 17 6.24 -14.53 -0.10
N ASP A 18 6.47 -14.16 1.16
CA ASP A 18 5.39 -13.99 2.12
C ASP A 18 4.91 -12.55 2.20
N LYS A 19 5.36 -11.71 1.26
CA LYS A 19 4.97 -10.30 1.20
C LYS A 19 4.39 -9.98 -0.17
N PHE A 20 3.91 -8.76 -0.31
CA PHE A 20 3.38 -8.29 -1.58
C PHE A 20 4.01 -6.95 -1.96
N LYS A 21 3.98 -6.62 -3.23
CA LYS A 21 4.49 -5.35 -3.69
C LYS A 21 3.58 -4.81 -4.79
N SER A 22 3.62 -3.51 -5.00
CA SER A 22 2.78 -2.85 -5.98
C SER A 22 3.39 -1.52 -6.37
N VAL A 23 2.85 -0.93 -7.44
CA VAL A 23 3.22 0.43 -7.81
C VAL A 23 2.63 1.38 -6.78
N CYS A 24 3.45 2.29 -6.28
CA CYS A 24 3.00 3.23 -5.25
C CYS A 24 2.04 4.27 -5.83
N PRO A 25 0.84 4.43 -5.26
CA PRO A 25 -0.12 5.41 -5.77
C PRO A 25 0.05 6.80 -5.19
N PHE A 26 1.00 6.97 -4.27
CA PHE A 26 1.13 8.22 -3.54
C PHE A 26 2.12 9.21 -4.14
N HIS A 27 2.77 8.83 -5.24
CA HIS A 27 3.63 9.77 -5.94
C HIS A 27 3.45 9.58 -7.45
N LEU A 28 3.54 10.68 -8.16
CA LEU A 28 3.35 10.68 -9.60
C LEU A 28 4.67 10.49 -10.30
N VAL A 29 5.09 9.24 -10.37
CA VAL A 29 6.34 8.89 -11.03
C VAL A 29 6.03 7.77 -12.01
N SER A 30 6.57 7.88 -13.21
CA SER A 30 6.43 6.84 -14.20
C SER A 30 7.39 5.71 -13.85
N GLU A 31 6.91 4.81 -13.02
CA GLU A 31 7.73 3.70 -12.54
C GLU A 31 7.42 2.43 -13.29
N ASP A 32 8.45 1.73 -13.73
CA ASP A 32 8.28 0.47 -14.41
C ASP A 32 8.32 -0.71 -13.44
N PHE A 33 8.62 -0.44 -12.18
CA PHE A 33 8.72 -1.50 -11.18
C PHE A 33 8.04 -1.06 -9.89
N PRO A 34 7.51 -2.01 -9.12
CA PRO A 34 6.80 -1.69 -7.89
C PRO A 34 7.75 -1.24 -6.78
N THR A 35 7.36 -0.17 -6.09
CA THR A 35 8.14 0.35 -4.98
C THR A 35 7.38 0.26 -3.66
N LEU A 36 6.09 -0.03 -3.70
CA LEU A 36 5.28 -0.17 -2.50
C LEU A 36 5.36 -1.61 -2.00
N LEU A 37 5.77 -1.77 -0.75
CA LEU A 37 5.89 -3.08 -0.12
C LEU A 37 4.80 -3.24 0.93
N ILE A 38 4.16 -4.39 0.94
CA ILE A 38 3.09 -4.70 1.88
C ILE A 38 3.50 -5.92 2.70
N ASP A 39 3.44 -5.80 4.02
CA ASP A 39 3.76 -6.87 4.95
C ASP A 39 2.47 -7.36 5.59
N PRO A 40 1.93 -8.50 5.14
CA PRO A 40 0.67 -8.99 5.69
C PRO A 40 0.79 -9.49 7.13
N GLU A 41 1.96 -9.91 7.54
CA GLU A 41 2.15 -10.37 8.91
C GLU A 41 2.06 -9.22 9.89
N LYS A 42 2.69 -8.10 9.56
CA LYS A 42 2.66 -6.91 10.40
C LYS A 42 1.51 -5.98 10.06
N GLN A 43 0.80 -6.26 8.97
CA GLN A 43 -0.30 -5.41 8.50
C GLN A 43 0.17 -3.98 8.27
N THR A 44 1.30 -3.86 7.54
CA THR A 44 1.88 -2.56 7.24
C THR A 44 2.25 -2.46 5.78
N TYR A 45 2.42 -1.23 5.32
CA TYR A 45 2.93 -0.96 3.99
C TYR A 45 4.03 0.10 4.07
N SER A 46 4.89 0.13 3.07
CA SER A 46 5.91 1.17 2.98
C SER A 46 6.32 1.35 1.53
N CYS A 47 6.64 2.57 1.16
CA CYS A 47 7.12 2.89 -0.18
C CYS A 47 8.60 3.25 -0.12
N LEU A 48 9.37 2.66 -1.02
CA LEU A 48 10.82 2.89 -1.03
C LEU A 48 11.18 4.26 -1.59
N LYS A 49 10.27 4.90 -2.30
CA LYS A 49 10.57 6.16 -2.97
C LYS A 49 10.05 7.38 -2.23
N CYS A 50 8.83 7.34 -1.74
CA CYS A 50 8.22 8.51 -1.15
C CYS A 50 8.06 8.41 0.36
N SER A 51 8.60 7.39 0.97
CA SER A 51 8.57 7.18 2.42
C SER A 51 7.18 7.05 3.01
N ALA A 52 6.17 6.81 2.18
CA ALA A 52 4.84 6.55 2.68
C ALA A 52 4.84 5.21 3.42
N HIS A 53 4.21 5.20 4.60
CA HIS A 53 4.15 3.98 5.39
C HIS A 53 2.98 4.04 6.35
N GLY A 54 2.62 2.89 6.91
CA GLY A 54 1.56 2.84 7.88
C GLY A 54 0.82 1.51 7.83
N GLY A 55 -0.33 1.47 8.48
CA GLY A 55 -1.19 0.31 8.51
C GLY A 55 -2.35 0.46 7.54
N PRO A 56 -3.37 -0.45 7.65
CA PRO A 56 -4.49 -0.38 6.71
C PRO A 56 -5.31 0.90 6.84
N GLU A 57 -5.49 1.41 8.05
CA GLU A 57 -6.24 2.65 8.21
C GLU A 57 -5.50 3.83 7.61
N GLU A 58 -4.18 3.89 7.80
CA GLU A 58 -3.37 4.94 7.22
C GLU A 58 -3.40 4.87 5.70
N PHE A 59 -3.36 3.67 5.15
CA PHE A 59 -3.45 3.52 3.71
C PHE A 59 -4.80 4.02 3.18
N TYR A 60 -5.87 3.63 3.85
CA TYR A 60 -7.20 4.03 3.43
C TYR A 60 -7.34 5.55 3.42
N GLU A 61 -6.91 6.19 4.50
CA GLU A 61 -7.01 7.64 4.61
C GLU A 61 -6.16 8.36 3.57
N ALA A 62 -4.95 7.84 3.33
CA ALA A 62 -4.06 8.46 2.35
C ALA A 62 -4.56 8.27 0.92
N TYR A 63 -5.06 7.07 0.63
CA TYR A 63 -5.48 6.75 -0.73
C TYR A 63 -6.82 7.39 -1.08
N GLU A 64 -7.77 7.30 -0.17
CA GLU A 64 -9.11 7.84 -0.41
C GLU A 64 -9.21 9.33 -0.13
N GLY A 65 -8.26 9.87 0.65
CA GLY A 65 -8.24 11.28 0.96
C GLY A 65 -9.27 11.70 1.99
N LYS A 66 -9.73 10.76 2.81
CA LYS A 66 -10.71 11.06 3.83
C LYS A 66 -10.52 10.10 5.01
N PRO A 67 -10.91 10.52 6.21
CA PRO A 67 -10.74 9.66 7.39
C PRO A 67 -11.62 8.42 7.32
N ILE A 68 -11.12 7.34 7.92
CA ILE A 68 -11.86 6.10 7.94
C ILE A 68 -13.03 6.16 8.91
N LYS A 69 -12.92 7.05 9.87
CA LYS A 69 -14.01 7.30 10.82
C LYS A 69 -14.69 8.61 10.45
N ALA A 70 -15.97 8.53 10.28
CA ALA A 70 -16.74 9.71 9.94
C ALA A 70 -17.05 10.54 11.22
#